data_5d33638fae95640d9d62849e33d4359d
#
_entry.id   5d33638fae95640d9d62849e33d4359d
#
_cell.length_a   1.000
_cell.length_b   1.000
_cell.length_c   1.000
_cell.angle_alpha   90.00
_cell.angle_beta   90.00
_cell.angle_gamma   90.00
#
_symmetry.space_group_name_H-M   'P 1'
#
loop_
_entity.id
_entity.type
_entity.pdbx_description
1 polymer ?
#
loop_
_entity_poly.entity_id
_entity_poly.type
_entity_poly.pdbx_seq_one_letter_code
_entity_poly.pdbx_strand_id
1 'polypeptide(L)'
;MNSQSVWQFLKLLVLVVACSLRSFSQEPLYSGPQVGEGLSPFAMTLALGDSAGKSIDPVQIAQGKPVLLVFLHDVNRQSISLTRVLTQFAQSKAKEGLQTSVILLSDDATAAQNTLKRIQHALTPNIPTGVSPDGREGPGSYGLNRSVQITILVANNNRVTANFALVQPSLQVDLPKVVSSIVAQVGGPEPKLSELLEAGGAMQNPSRGPQQADESKPDPEAIRALVRPLIALDADAKEVDQAAEAIEKALAKSPAIQKEIGRIASTIVSSGKLANYGTPPAQAYLKRWAQKYGQDAKRPQDAPKSP
;
A
#
# COMPACT_ATOMS: atom_id res chain seq x y z
N MET A 1 49.72 27.04 27.00
CA MET A 1 48.27 26.76 26.93
C MET A 1 47.82 26.32 28.31
N ASN A 2 47.03 27.15 29.02
CA ASN A 2 46.68 26.91 30.41
C ASN A 2 45.71 25.72 30.56
N SER A 3 46.00 24.82 31.48
CA SER A 3 45.21 23.63 31.84
C SER A 3 43.72 23.96 32.08
N GLN A 4 43.39 25.15 32.54
CA GLN A 4 41.99 25.58 32.73
C GLN A 4 41.21 25.77 31.45
N SER A 5 41.82 26.18 30.34
CA SER A 5 41.18 26.35 29.05
C SER A 5 40.77 25.00 28.44
N VAL A 6 41.59 23.96 28.59
CA VAL A 6 41.30 22.62 28.09
C VAL A 6 40.10 21.99 28.82
N TRP A 7 39.98 22.21 30.11
CA TRP A 7 38.86 21.73 30.93
C TRP A 7 37.53 22.43 30.59
N GLN A 8 37.58 23.70 30.23
CA GLN A 8 36.37 24.41 29.78
C GLN A 8 35.92 23.97 28.41
N PHE A 9 36.84 23.72 27.47
CA PHE A 9 36.50 23.16 26.15
C PHE A 9 35.94 21.73 26.25
N LEU A 10 36.48 20.90 27.16
CA LEU A 10 35.98 19.55 27.39
C LEU A 10 34.57 19.53 27.96
N LYS A 11 34.26 20.45 28.91
CA LYS A 11 32.90 20.62 29.48
C LYS A 11 31.91 21.12 28.42
N LEU A 12 32.33 22.02 27.53
CA LEU A 12 31.48 22.54 26.44
C LEU A 12 31.20 21.46 25.41
N LEU A 13 32.20 20.61 25.07
CA LEU A 13 32.05 19.50 24.14
C LEU A 13 31.10 18.43 24.68
N VAL A 14 31.16 18.10 25.98
CA VAL A 14 30.26 17.14 26.63
C VAL A 14 28.84 17.69 26.69
N LEU A 15 28.64 19.00 26.86
CA LEU A 15 27.31 19.60 26.88
C LEU A 15 26.67 19.61 25.50
N VAL A 16 27.45 19.80 24.43
CA VAL A 16 26.96 19.76 23.04
C VAL A 16 26.59 18.33 22.61
N VAL A 17 27.36 17.31 23.02
CA VAL A 17 27.06 15.90 22.75
C VAL A 17 25.82 15.42 23.49
N ALA A 18 25.61 15.91 24.75
CA ALA A 18 24.41 15.56 25.53
C ALA A 18 23.12 16.19 24.97
N CYS A 19 23.22 17.30 24.21
CA CYS A 19 22.06 17.93 23.56
C CYS A 19 21.64 17.24 22.25
N SER A 20 22.53 16.44 21.63
CA SER A 20 22.28 15.78 20.35
C SER A 20 21.51 14.45 20.46
N LEU A 21 21.29 13.95 21.67
CA LEU A 21 20.56 12.70 21.95
C LEU A 21 19.08 12.95 22.28
N ARG A 22 18.48 14.01 21.76
CA ARG A 22 17.02 14.06 21.69
C ARG A 22 16.59 13.11 20.57
N SER A 23 16.48 11.84 20.92
CA SER A 23 15.68 10.90 20.15
C SER A 23 14.34 11.56 19.91
N PHE A 24 14.00 11.84 18.65
CA PHE A 24 12.62 12.11 18.24
C PHE A 24 11.84 10.83 18.55
N SER A 25 11.37 10.69 19.78
CA SER A 25 10.31 9.75 20.10
C SER A 25 9.10 10.29 19.36
N GLN A 26 8.79 9.72 18.18
CA GLN A 26 7.47 9.89 17.61
C GLN A 26 6.49 9.41 18.67
N GLU A 27 5.61 10.29 19.12
CA GLU A 27 4.53 9.87 20.01
C GLU A 27 3.78 8.73 19.34
N PRO A 28 3.50 7.63 20.06
CA PRO A 28 2.78 6.51 19.50
C PRO A 28 1.42 6.98 19.01
N LEU A 29 1.15 6.77 17.73
CA LEU A 29 -0.10 7.15 17.10
C LEU A 29 -1.17 6.11 17.49
N TYR A 30 -2.13 6.54 18.27
CA TYR A 30 -3.25 5.69 18.69
C TYR A 30 -4.45 5.87 17.75
N SER A 31 -5.14 4.77 17.43
CA SER A 31 -6.41 4.76 16.70
C SER A 31 -7.22 3.55 17.10
N GLY A 32 -8.36 3.77 17.68
CA GLY A 32 -9.23 2.71 18.19
C GLY A 32 -8.84 2.18 19.56
N PRO A 33 -9.66 1.28 20.11
CA PRO A 33 -9.42 0.66 21.42
C PRO A 33 -8.09 -0.07 21.44
N GLN A 34 -7.36 0.08 22.56
CA GLN A 34 -6.03 -0.48 22.72
C GLN A 34 -6.07 -1.92 23.21
N VAL A 35 -4.93 -2.61 23.15
CA VAL A 35 -4.82 -4.01 23.61
C VAL A 35 -5.27 -4.13 25.07
N GLY A 36 -6.17 -5.07 25.34
CA GLY A 36 -6.80 -5.29 26.64
C GLY A 36 -8.10 -4.51 26.86
N GLU A 37 -8.41 -3.50 26.03
CA GLU A 37 -9.67 -2.77 26.10
C GLU A 37 -10.83 -3.59 25.48
N GLY A 38 -12.06 -3.26 25.90
CA GLY A 38 -13.27 -3.90 25.40
C GLY A 38 -13.70 -3.36 24.04
N LEU A 39 -14.25 -4.22 23.19
CA LEU A 39 -14.98 -3.79 22.00
C LEU A 39 -16.40 -3.39 22.39
N SER A 40 -16.74 -2.12 22.13
CA SER A 40 -18.12 -1.64 22.26
C SER A 40 -18.94 -2.05 21.03
N PRO A 41 -20.23 -2.41 21.20
CA PRO A 41 -21.16 -2.58 20.07
C PRO A 41 -21.26 -1.32 19.23
N PHE A 42 -21.37 -1.47 17.89
CA PHE A 42 -21.58 -0.37 16.98
C PHE A 42 -22.34 -0.79 15.73
N ALA A 43 -23.03 0.13 15.11
CA ALA A 43 -23.77 -0.11 13.88
C ALA A 43 -22.88 0.12 12.65
N MET A 44 -23.02 -0.74 11.62
CA MET A 44 -22.55 -0.46 10.26
C MET A 44 -23.65 -0.76 9.26
N THR A 45 -23.77 0.06 8.22
CA THR A 45 -24.71 -0.18 7.12
C THR A 45 -23.99 -0.92 6.01
N LEU A 46 -24.45 -2.14 5.69
CA LEU A 46 -23.87 -2.95 4.63
C LEU A 46 -24.02 -2.26 3.27
N ALA A 47 -22.94 -2.26 2.49
CA ALA A 47 -22.91 -1.61 1.16
C ALA A 47 -22.95 -2.61 0.01
N LEU A 48 -22.57 -3.88 0.26
CA LEU A 48 -22.37 -4.92 -0.75
C LEU A 48 -23.21 -6.17 -0.46
N GLY A 49 -23.45 -6.96 -1.50
CA GLY A 49 -24.19 -8.23 -1.44
C GLY A 49 -25.70 -8.06 -1.29
N ASP A 50 -26.40 -9.17 -1.08
CA ASP A 50 -27.88 -9.24 -1.01
C ASP A 50 -28.47 -8.52 0.23
N SER A 51 -27.63 -8.26 1.20
CA SER A 51 -28.00 -7.54 2.44
C SER A 51 -27.61 -6.07 2.41
N ALA A 52 -27.24 -5.51 1.25
CA ALA A 52 -26.93 -4.11 1.14
C ALA A 52 -28.08 -3.21 1.65
N GLY A 53 -27.73 -2.19 2.41
CA GLY A 53 -28.69 -1.29 3.09
C GLY A 53 -29.14 -1.74 4.48
N LYS A 54 -28.89 -3.00 4.88
CA LYS A 54 -29.19 -3.46 6.25
C LYS A 54 -28.12 -2.96 7.22
N SER A 55 -28.57 -2.58 8.42
CA SER A 55 -27.68 -2.29 9.55
C SER A 55 -27.37 -3.55 10.31
N ILE A 56 -26.09 -3.75 10.64
CA ILE A 56 -25.63 -4.86 11.49
C ILE A 56 -24.66 -4.34 12.56
N ASP A 57 -24.47 -5.11 13.59
CA ASP A 57 -23.43 -4.90 14.60
C ASP A 57 -22.42 -6.06 14.55
N PRO A 58 -21.19 -5.81 14.05
CA PRO A 58 -20.18 -6.86 13.93
C PRO A 58 -19.76 -7.47 15.25
N VAL A 59 -19.76 -6.68 16.32
CA VAL A 59 -19.35 -7.14 17.67
C VAL A 59 -20.42 -8.06 18.26
N GLN A 60 -21.70 -7.68 18.13
CA GLN A 60 -22.81 -8.54 18.57
C GLN A 60 -22.89 -9.83 17.76
N ILE A 61 -22.67 -9.77 16.44
CA ILE A 61 -22.65 -10.99 15.59
C ILE A 61 -21.52 -11.92 15.99
N ALA A 62 -20.37 -11.39 16.37
CA ALA A 62 -19.23 -12.20 16.79
C ALA A 62 -19.51 -13.01 18.07
N GLN A 63 -20.37 -12.53 18.96
CA GLN A 63 -20.74 -13.24 20.22
C GLN A 63 -19.52 -13.69 21.03
N GLY A 64 -18.51 -12.86 21.13
CA GLY A 64 -17.25 -13.18 21.82
C GLY A 64 -16.26 -14.05 21.03
N LYS A 65 -16.62 -14.55 19.85
CA LYS A 65 -15.67 -15.25 18.96
C LYS A 65 -14.55 -14.31 18.48
N PRO A 66 -13.44 -14.86 18.00
CA PRO A 66 -12.40 -14.05 17.38
C PRO A 66 -12.96 -13.16 16.28
N VAL A 67 -12.59 -11.88 16.29
CA VAL A 67 -13.07 -10.90 15.32
C VAL A 67 -11.90 -10.08 14.76
N LEU A 68 -11.99 -9.81 13.46
CA LEU A 68 -11.13 -8.88 12.72
C LEU A 68 -11.99 -7.72 12.24
N LEU A 69 -11.73 -6.52 12.72
CA LEU A 69 -12.34 -5.28 12.25
C LEU A 69 -11.32 -4.45 11.48
N VAL A 70 -11.66 -4.07 10.27
CA VAL A 70 -10.82 -3.24 9.40
C VAL A 70 -11.55 -1.93 9.13
N PHE A 71 -11.10 -0.85 9.76
CA PHE A 71 -11.63 0.50 9.53
C PHE A 71 -10.78 1.19 8.45
N LEU A 72 -11.40 1.50 7.33
CA LEU A 72 -10.81 2.26 6.23
C LEU A 72 -11.09 3.74 6.42
N HIS A 73 -10.06 4.53 6.71
CA HIS A 73 -10.14 5.99 6.78
C HIS A 73 -9.90 6.60 5.40
N ASP A 74 -9.10 5.91 4.56
CA ASP A 74 -8.74 6.36 3.23
C ASP A 74 -8.80 5.20 2.22
N VAL A 75 -9.42 5.46 1.06
CA VAL A 75 -9.54 4.48 -0.03
C VAL A 75 -8.49 4.78 -1.08
N ASN A 76 -7.34 4.16 -0.98
CA ASN A 76 -6.24 4.25 -1.92
C ASN A 76 -5.66 2.87 -2.25
N ARG A 77 -4.68 2.82 -3.15
CA ARG A 77 -4.09 1.55 -3.59
C ARG A 77 -3.49 0.74 -2.44
N GLN A 78 -2.82 1.38 -1.50
CA GLN A 78 -2.14 0.70 -0.39
C GLN A 78 -3.16 0.12 0.60
N SER A 79 -4.15 0.93 1.00
CA SER A 79 -5.20 0.53 1.93
C SER A 79 -6.04 -0.63 1.37
N ILE A 80 -6.45 -0.55 0.10
CA ILE A 80 -7.24 -1.60 -0.55
C ILE A 80 -6.43 -2.87 -0.78
N SER A 81 -5.15 -2.76 -1.18
CA SER A 81 -4.30 -3.94 -1.37
C SER A 81 -4.10 -4.70 -0.06
N LEU A 82 -3.81 -4.00 1.05
CA LEU A 82 -3.67 -4.64 2.35
C LEU A 82 -4.99 -5.27 2.80
N THR A 83 -6.10 -4.53 2.72
CA THR A 83 -7.43 -5.03 3.10
C THR A 83 -7.79 -6.29 2.33
N ARG A 84 -7.58 -6.31 1.01
CA ARG A 84 -7.87 -7.47 0.16
C ARG A 84 -7.13 -8.72 0.61
N VAL A 85 -5.80 -8.65 0.70
CA VAL A 85 -4.98 -9.82 1.07
C VAL A 85 -5.32 -10.29 2.49
N LEU A 86 -5.46 -9.35 3.41
CA LEU A 86 -5.79 -9.64 4.80
C LEU A 86 -7.17 -10.31 4.94
N THR A 87 -8.19 -9.76 4.29
CA THR A 87 -9.56 -10.31 4.37
C THR A 87 -9.70 -11.64 3.64
N GLN A 88 -8.92 -11.88 2.59
CA GLN A 88 -8.87 -13.18 1.93
C GLN A 88 -8.25 -14.25 2.84
N PHE A 89 -7.17 -13.92 3.54
CA PHE A 89 -6.65 -14.80 4.58
C PHE A 89 -7.66 -15.02 5.70
N ALA A 90 -8.30 -13.96 6.20
CA ALA A 90 -9.30 -14.04 7.25
C ALA A 90 -10.50 -14.90 6.83
N GLN A 91 -10.93 -14.84 5.56
CA GLN A 91 -11.99 -15.69 5.02
C GLN A 91 -11.62 -17.17 5.09
N SER A 92 -10.35 -17.53 4.85
CA SER A 92 -9.89 -18.91 5.01
C SER A 92 -10.00 -19.41 6.45
N LYS A 93 -9.99 -18.49 7.42
CA LYS A 93 -10.12 -18.75 8.87
C LYS A 93 -11.55 -18.63 9.42
N ALA A 94 -12.54 -18.44 8.56
CA ALA A 94 -13.94 -18.35 8.97
C ALA A 94 -14.46 -19.66 9.59
N LYS A 95 -13.96 -20.81 9.14
CA LYS A 95 -14.31 -22.13 9.71
C LYS A 95 -13.78 -22.32 11.12
N GLU A 96 -12.67 -21.69 11.45
CA GLU A 96 -12.07 -21.64 12.79
C GLU A 96 -12.77 -20.62 13.71
N GLY A 97 -13.84 -19.98 13.22
CA GLY A 97 -14.69 -19.07 13.98
C GLY A 97 -14.35 -17.60 13.85
N LEU A 98 -13.34 -17.21 13.04
CA LEU A 98 -13.01 -15.81 12.84
C LEU A 98 -14.15 -15.07 12.13
N GLN A 99 -14.66 -14.03 12.77
CA GLN A 99 -15.61 -13.08 12.17
C GLN A 99 -14.84 -11.88 11.61
N THR A 100 -15.16 -11.45 10.40
CA THR A 100 -14.43 -10.36 9.76
C THR A 100 -15.40 -9.32 9.22
N SER A 101 -15.09 -8.04 9.41
CA SER A 101 -15.87 -6.94 8.82
C SER A 101 -14.95 -5.81 8.36
N VAL A 102 -15.33 -5.16 7.25
CA VAL A 102 -14.64 -3.99 6.68
C VAL A 102 -15.58 -2.79 6.75
N ILE A 103 -15.15 -1.73 7.38
CA ILE A 103 -15.94 -0.54 7.66
C ILE A 103 -15.26 0.67 6.99
N LEU A 104 -15.92 1.28 6.02
CA LEU A 104 -15.47 2.55 5.45
C LEU A 104 -15.99 3.72 6.30
N LEU A 105 -15.10 4.63 6.67
CA LEU A 105 -15.38 5.83 7.43
C LEU A 105 -15.52 7.02 6.48
N SER A 106 -16.67 7.73 6.53
CA SER A 106 -16.91 8.88 5.65
C SER A 106 -18.03 9.73 6.21
N ASP A 107 -17.90 11.05 6.08
CA ASP A 107 -18.96 11.99 6.45
C ASP A 107 -20.14 11.96 5.45
N ASP A 108 -19.91 11.43 4.24
CA ASP A 108 -20.96 11.17 3.23
C ASP A 108 -21.17 9.67 3.05
N ALA A 109 -22.16 9.12 3.73
CA ALA A 109 -22.50 7.70 3.67
C ALA A 109 -22.90 7.25 2.25
N THR A 110 -23.55 8.10 1.46
CA THR A 110 -23.98 7.79 0.08
C THR A 110 -22.76 7.69 -0.85
N ALA A 111 -21.87 8.67 -0.80
CA ALA A 111 -20.63 8.65 -1.56
C ALA A 111 -19.74 7.46 -1.17
N ALA A 112 -19.70 7.13 0.12
CA ALA A 112 -18.97 5.96 0.64
C ALA A 112 -19.53 4.64 0.11
N GLN A 113 -20.86 4.45 0.14
CA GLN A 113 -21.51 3.27 -0.43
C GLN A 113 -21.22 3.13 -1.93
N ASN A 114 -21.33 4.23 -2.69
CA ASN A 114 -21.00 4.25 -4.12
C ASN A 114 -19.52 3.92 -4.36
N THR A 115 -18.63 4.39 -3.50
CA THR A 115 -17.21 4.05 -3.56
C THR A 115 -16.98 2.57 -3.35
N LEU A 116 -17.59 1.96 -2.31
CA LEU A 116 -17.49 0.52 -2.06
C LEU A 116 -18.05 -0.31 -3.23
N LYS A 117 -19.20 0.07 -3.79
CA LYS A 117 -19.76 -0.58 -4.98
C LYS A 117 -18.83 -0.52 -6.20
N ARG A 118 -18.17 0.62 -6.41
CA ARG A 118 -17.22 0.81 -7.52
C ARG A 118 -15.96 -0.07 -7.37
N ILE A 119 -15.47 -0.24 -6.14
CA ILE A 119 -14.26 -1.03 -5.85
C ILE A 119 -14.55 -2.46 -5.40
N GLN A 120 -15.81 -2.94 -5.45
CA GLN A 120 -16.20 -4.26 -4.94
C GLN A 120 -15.37 -5.42 -5.52
N HIS A 121 -14.93 -5.29 -6.77
CA HIS A 121 -14.08 -6.28 -7.43
C HIS A 121 -12.66 -6.36 -6.84
N ALA A 122 -12.24 -5.33 -6.12
CA ALA A 122 -10.95 -5.28 -5.42
C ALA A 122 -11.06 -5.71 -3.94
N LEU A 123 -12.26 -6.03 -3.46
CA LEU A 123 -12.52 -6.50 -2.10
C LEU A 123 -12.81 -8.00 -2.10
N THR A 124 -12.62 -8.63 -0.96
CA THR A 124 -12.91 -10.07 -0.80
C THR A 124 -14.41 -10.30 -0.77
N PRO A 125 -14.96 -11.17 -1.64
CA PRO A 125 -16.39 -11.50 -1.63
C PRO A 125 -16.82 -12.11 -0.28
N ASN A 126 -18.10 -11.95 0.06
CA ASN A 126 -18.74 -12.53 1.26
C ASN A 126 -18.18 -12.03 2.60
N ILE A 127 -17.27 -11.07 2.62
CA ILE A 127 -16.90 -10.35 3.84
C ILE A 127 -17.89 -9.19 4.04
N PRO A 128 -18.60 -9.11 5.18
CA PRO A 128 -19.44 -7.98 5.52
C PRO A 128 -18.68 -6.67 5.35
N THR A 129 -19.08 -5.88 4.37
CA THR A 129 -18.43 -4.62 4.01
C THR A 129 -19.49 -3.52 3.97
N GLY A 130 -19.25 -2.45 4.71
CA GLY A 130 -20.21 -1.37 4.85
C GLY A 130 -19.60 -0.04 5.27
N VAL A 131 -20.47 0.87 5.68
CA VAL A 131 -20.14 2.24 6.06
C VAL A 131 -20.55 2.49 7.49
N SER A 132 -19.72 3.20 8.25
CA SER A 132 -20.11 3.68 9.58
C SER A 132 -21.15 4.80 9.45
N PRO A 133 -22.27 4.75 10.18
CA PRO A 133 -23.22 5.87 10.24
C PRO A 133 -22.67 7.09 11.01
N ASP A 134 -21.60 6.90 11.80
CA ASP A 134 -21.03 7.92 12.68
C ASP A 134 -19.94 8.78 11.98
N GLY A 135 -19.90 8.74 10.65
CA GLY A 135 -19.01 9.59 9.86
C GLY A 135 -17.55 9.14 9.86
N ARG A 136 -16.63 10.08 9.61
CA ARG A 136 -15.19 9.82 9.51
C ARG A 136 -14.52 9.48 10.84
N GLU A 137 -15.13 9.82 11.94
CA GLU A 137 -14.62 9.48 13.29
C GLU A 137 -15.03 8.08 13.70
N GLY A 138 -15.94 7.46 12.92
CA GLY A 138 -16.47 6.14 13.21
C GLY A 138 -17.22 6.09 14.53
N PRO A 139 -17.38 4.87 15.12
CA PRO A 139 -18.07 4.74 16.38
C PRO A 139 -17.39 5.58 17.47
N GLY A 140 -18.14 6.50 18.09
CA GLY A 140 -17.57 7.48 19.04
C GLY A 140 -16.86 6.85 20.23
N SER A 141 -17.26 5.63 20.62
CA SER A 141 -16.61 4.84 21.68
C SER A 141 -15.24 4.26 21.28
N TYR A 142 -14.86 4.34 20.00
CA TYR A 142 -13.63 3.75 19.48
C TYR A 142 -12.45 4.72 19.47
N GLY A 143 -12.68 6.03 19.40
CA GLY A 143 -11.59 7.02 19.35
C GLY A 143 -10.67 6.82 18.15
N LEU A 144 -11.24 6.60 16.97
CA LEU A 144 -10.49 6.39 15.73
C LEU A 144 -9.78 7.69 15.30
N ASN A 145 -8.57 7.57 14.76
CA ASN A 145 -7.71 8.71 14.44
C ASN A 145 -7.70 8.97 12.92
N ARG A 146 -8.10 10.18 12.52
CA ARG A 146 -8.17 10.62 11.11
C ARG A 146 -6.80 10.67 10.41
N SER A 147 -5.69 10.65 11.17
CA SER A 147 -4.34 10.70 10.61
C SER A 147 -3.84 9.35 10.08
N VAL A 148 -4.59 8.27 10.30
CA VAL A 148 -4.25 6.94 9.77
C VAL A 148 -5.07 6.62 8.53
N GLN A 149 -4.55 5.77 7.66
CA GLN A 149 -5.28 5.26 6.50
C GLN A 149 -6.13 4.04 6.83
N ILE A 150 -5.65 3.20 7.75
CA ILE A 150 -6.35 2.00 8.21
C ILE A 150 -6.14 1.82 9.71
N THR A 151 -7.20 1.47 10.42
CA THR A 151 -7.13 0.89 11.76
C THR A 151 -7.60 -0.56 11.69
N ILE A 152 -6.76 -1.49 12.17
CA ILE A 152 -7.07 -2.92 12.19
C ILE A 152 -7.10 -3.37 13.64
N LEU A 153 -8.22 -3.97 14.04
CA LEU A 153 -8.39 -4.54 15.38
C LEU A 153 -8.56 -6.04 15.27
N VAL A 154 -7.77 -6.78 16.02
CA VAL A 154 -7.98 -8.20 16.29
C VAL A 154 -8.45 -8.34 17.73
N ALA A 155 -9.54 -9.04 17.94
CA ALA A 155 -10.09 -9.20 19.27
C ALA A 155 -10.61 -10.61 19.50
N ASN A 156 -10.71 -11.01 20.76
CA ASN A 156 -11.28 -12.27 21.19
C ASN A 156 -11.97 -12.06 22.54
N ASN A 157 -13.08 -12.74 22.79
CA ASN A 157 -13.91 -12.55 23.99
C ASN A 157 -14.25 -11.07 24.24
N ASN A 158 -14.57 -10.32 23.17
CA ASN A 158 -14.86 -8.88 23.17
C ASN A 158 -13.71 -8.00 23.73
N ARG A 159 -12.48 -8.50 23.73
CA ARG A 159 -11.28 -7.73 24.13
C ARG A 159 -10.29 -7.67 22.98
N VAL A 160 -9.74 -6.48 22.75
CA VAL A 160 -8.71 -6.26 21.75
C VAL A 160 -7.43 -6.99 22.15
N THR A 161 -6.94 -7.85 21.25
CA THR A 161 -5.68 -8.59 21.41
C THR A 161 -4.55 -8.02 20.57
N ALA A 162 -4.90 -7.29 19.50
CA ALA A 162 -3.93 -6.51 18.72
C ALA A 162 -4.63 -5.31 18.05
N ASN A 163 -3.90 -4.18 17.98
CA ASN A 163 -4.33 -2.95 17.32
C ASN A 163 -3.21 -2.45 16.41
N PHE A 164 -3.57 -2.13 15.16
CA PHE A 164 -2.64 -1.58 14.15
C PHE A 164 -3.22 -0.29 13.58
N ALA A 165 -2.62 0.84 13.96
CA ALA A 165 -2.93 2.17 13.43
C ALA A 165 -1.92 2.49 12.31
N LEU A 166 -2.29 2.33 11.05
CA LEU A 166 -1.39 2.38 9.91
C LEU A 166 -1.55 3.68 9.12
N VAL A 167 -0.53 4.52 9.14
CA VAL A 167 -0.46 5.76 8.33
C VAL A 167 -0.11 5.43 6.88
N GLN A 168 0.82 4.51 6.67
CA GLN A 168 1.24 4.03 5.36
C GLN A 168 1.21 2.49 5.35
N PRO A 169 0.06 1.89 5.04
CA PRO A 169 -0.10 0.44 5.05
C PRO A 169 0.88 -0.26 4.10
N SER A 170 1.58 -1.28 4.59
CA SER A 170 2.56 -2.05 3.83
C SER A 170 2.24 -3.54 3.86
N LEU A 171 2.15 -4.15 2.67
CA LEU A 171 1.99 -5.61 2.54
C LEU A 171 3.20 -6.37 3.11
N GLN A 172 4.41 -5.81 2.97
CA GLN A 172 5.63 -6.48 3.40
C GLN A 172 5.85 -6.39 4.90
N VAL A 173 5.48 -5.27 5.51
CA VAL A 173 5.79 -4.97 6.92
C VAL A 173 4.62 -5.27 7.83
N ASP A 174 3.40 -4.87 7.44
CA ASP A 174 2.25 -4.89 8.35
C ASP A 174 1.43 -6.16 8.20
N LEU A 175 1.25 -6.68 6.97
CA LEU A 175 0.46 -7.89 6.75
C LEU A 175 0.93 -9.09 7.59
N PRO A 176 2.24 -9.44 7.67
CA PRO A 176 2.69 -10.56 8.50
C PRO A 176 2.35 -10.38 9.98
N LYS A 177 2.48 -9.15 10.51
CA LYS A 177 2.18 -8.86 11.92
C LYS A 177 0.69 -9.04 12.25
N VAL A 178 -0.18 -8.56 11.34
CA VAL A 178 -1.64 -8.73 11.51
C VAL A 178 -2.02 -10.20 11.40
N VAL A 179 -1.47 -10.92 10.42
CA VAL A 179 -1.72 -12.36 10.22
C VAL A 179 -1.27 -13.17 11.44
N SER A 180 -0.07 -12.90 11.98
CA SER A 180 0.42 -13.54 13.19
C SER A 180 -0.53 -13.32 14.37
N SER A 181 -1.04 -12.09 14.53
CA SER A 181 -2.03 -11.77 15.57
C SER A 181 -3.36 -12.52 15.40
N ILE A 182 -3.81 -12.75 14.17
CA ILE A 182 -5.01 -13.55 13.88
C ILE A 182 -4.75 -15.03 14.22
N VAL A 183 -3.62 -15.59 13.75
CA VAL A 183 -3.24 -16.97 13.99
C VAL A 183 -3.15 -17.25 15.49
N ALA A 184 -2.65 -16.31 16.28
CA ALA A 184 -2.60 -16.42 17.74
C ALA A 184 -4.00 -16.56 18.38
N GLN A 185 -5.09 -16.11 17.72
CA GLN A 185 -6.46 -16.23 18.24
C GLN A 185 -7.19 -17.47 17.73
N VAL A 186 -6.96 -17.86 16.48
CA VAL A 186 -7.71 -18.96 15.82
C VAL A 186 -6.90 -20.23 15.64
N GLY A 187 -5.59 -20.15 15.85
CA GLY A 187 -4.67 -21.28 15.67
C GLY A 187 -4.32 -21.57 14.21
N GLY A 188 -3.49 -22.60 14.05
CA GLY A 188 -3.00 -23.07 12.76
C GLY A 188 -1.60 -22.54 12.40
N PRO A 189 -1.05 -22.96 11.26
CA PRO A 189 0.25 -22.51 10.83
C PRO A 189 0.20 -21.05 10.36
N GLU A 190 1.28 -20.31 10.60
CA GLU A 190 1.48 -18.97 10.07
C GLU A 190 1.95 -19.09 8.61
N PRO A 191 1.20 -18.54 7.65
CA PRO A 191 1.57 -18.63 6.24
C PRO A 191 2.75 -17.71 5.92
N LYS A 192 3.56 -18.08 4.93
CA LYS A 192 4.60 -17.21 4.41
C LYS A 192 4.00 -16.02 3.68
N LEU A 193 4.72 -14.91 3.67
CA LEU A 193 4.27 -13.70 2.95
C LEU A 193 4.01 -13.97 1.46
N SER A 194 4.85 -14.78 0.79
CA SER A 194 4.64 -15.18 -0.60
C SER A 194 3.30 -15.88 -0.83
N GLU A 195 2.93 -16.80 0.05
CA GLU A 195 1.67 -17.54 -0.01
C GLU A 195 0.45 -16.61 0.15
N LEU A 196 0.56 -15.64 1.08
CA LEU A 196 -0.48 -14.62 1.28
C LEU A 196 -0.66 -13.73 0.04
N LEU A 197 0.45 -13.30 -0.58
CA LEU A 197 0.42 -12.43 -1.75
C LEU A 197 -0.11 -13.17 -2.99
N GLU A 198 0.24 -14.44 -3.15
CA GLU A 198 -0.29 -15.30 -4.22
C GLU A 198 -1.80 -15.53 -4.05
N ALA A 199 -2.22 -15.96 -2.88
CA ALA A 199 -3.63 -16.16 -2.55
C ALA A 199 -4.43 -14.87 -2.70
N GLY A 200 -3.90 -13.73 -2.25
CA GLY A 200 -4.52 -12.40 -2.36
C GLY A 200 -4.56 -11.83 -3.77
N GLY A 201 -3.99 -12.50 -4.75
CA GLY A 201 -3.87 -11.97 -6.11
C GLY A 201 -3.05 -10.67 -6.17
N ALA A 202 -2.27 -10.38 -5.12
CA ALA A 202 -1.43 -9.18 -5.07
C ALA A 202 -0.24 -9.28 -6.04
N MET A 203 0.13 -10.48 -6.45
CA MET A 203 1.06 -10.75 -7.55
C MET A 203 0.38 -10.74 -8.93
N GLN A 204 -0.95 -10.87 -8.98
CA GLN A 204 -1.69 -10.72 -10.22
C GLN A 204 -1.96 -9.23 -10.44
N ASN A 205 -1.23 -8.65 -11.35
CA ASN A 205 -1.56 -7.35 -11.92
C ASN A 205 -3.00 -7.47 -12.49
N PRO A 206 -4.04 -6.74 -11.99
CA PRO A 206 -5.42 -6.91 -12.45
C PRO A 206 -5.63 -6.53 -13.92
N SER A 207 -4.56 -6.19 -14.62
CA SER A 207 -4.54 -5.92 -16.07
C SER A 207 -4.13 -7.11 -16.92
N ARG A 208 -3.88 -8.30 -16.31
CA ARG A 208 -3.57 -9.52 -17.09
C ARG A 208 -4.46 -10.66 -16.63
N GLY A 209 -5.50 -10.95 -17.42
CA GLY A 209 -6.05 -12.30 -17.54
C GLY A 209 -4.92 -13.29 -17.84
N PRO A 210 -5.17 -14.63 -17.79
CA PRO A 210 -4.14 -15.63 -18.05
C PRO A 210 -3.56 -15.40 -19.45
N GLN A 211 -2.61 -14.50 -19.57
CA GLN A 211 -1.78 -14.39 -20.73
C GLN A 211 -0.71 -15.48 -20.58
N GLN A 212 -0.81 -16.47 -21.45
CA GLN A 212 0.34 -17.24 -21.88
C GLN A 212 1.56 -16.31 -21.85
N ALA A 213 2.64 -16.76 -21.21
CA ALA A 213 3.89 -16.06 -21.19
C ALA A 213 4.23 -15.66 -22.64
N ASP A 214 3.94 -14.41 -22.98
CA ASP A 214 4.37 -13.82 -24.22
C ASP A 214 5.85 -13.49 -24.01
N GLU A 215 6.71 -14.39 -24.42
CA GLU A 215 8.18 -14.27 -24.37
C GLU A 215 8.69 -12.98 -25.05
N SER A 216 7.79 -12.22 -25.67
CA SER A 216 8.11 -10.97 -26.39
C SER A 216 8.08 -9.71 -25.52
N LYS A 217 7.61 -9.76 -24.26
CA LYS A 217 7.56 -8.56 -23.38
C LYS A 217 8.67 -8.59 -22.35
N PRO A 218 9.49 -7.51 -22.26
CA PRO A 218 10.57 -7.44 -21.31
C PRO A 218 10.02 -7.40 -19.87
N ASP A 219 10.74 -8.07 -18.96
CA ASP A 219 10.43 -8.07 -17.54
C ASP A 219 10.40 -6.62 -16.98
N PRO A 220 9.29 -6.16 -16.40
CA PRO A 220 9.19 -4.80 -15.85
C PRO A 220 10.23 -4.51 -14.75
N GLU A 221 10.60 -5.49 -13.95
CA GLU A 221 11.62 -5.31 -12.90
C GLU A 221 13.02 -5.18 -13.51
N ALA A 222 13.33 -5.94 -14.55
CA ALA A 222 14.58 -5.80 -15.30
C ALA A 222 14.68 -4.40 -15.96
N ILE A 223 13.57 -3.89 -16.51
CA ILE A 223 13.54 -2.53 -17.06
C ILE A 223 13.72 -1.47 -15.98
N ARG A 224 13.07 -1.61 -14.81
CA ARG A 224 13.26 -0.69 -13.68
C ARG A 224 14.69 -0.69 -13.16
N ALA A 225 15.29 -1.87 -13.03
CA ALA A 225 16.69 -2.00 -12.60
C ALA A 225 17.65 -1.30 -13.56
N LEU A 226 17.38 -1.36 -14.88
CA LEU A 226 18.17 -0.67 -15.90
C LEU A 226 18.00 0.86 -15.86
N VAL A 227 16.77 1.34 -15.64
CA VAL A 227 16.46 2.79 -15.73
C VAL A 227 16.78 3.52 -14.42
N ARG A 228 16.66 2.86 -13.27
CA ARG A 228 16.83 3.46 -11.96
C ARG A 228 18.15 4.22 -11.76
N PRO A 229 19.33 3.68 -12.13
CA PRO A 229 20.59 4.40 -11.99
C PRO A 229 20.64 5.67 -12.87
N LEU A 230 20.04 5.64 -14.07
CA LEU A 230 20.01 6.78 -14.98
C LEU A 230 19.22 7.96 -14.42
N ILE A 231 18.07 7.69 -13.76
CA ILE A 231 17.15 8.73 -13.29
C ILE A 231 17.43 9.18 -11.86
N ALA A 232 18.51 8.74 -11.23
CA ALA A 232 18.92 9.21 -9.91
C ALA A 232 19.31 10.70 -9.98
N LEU A 233 18.82 11.50 -9.03
CA LEU A 233 19.02 12.95 -9.03
C LEU A 233 20.43 13.37 -8.59
N ASP A 234 21.15 12.47 -7.95
CA ASP A 234 22.49 12.60 -7.40
C ASP A 234 23.57 11.88 -8.22
N ALA A 235 23.18 11.23 -9.35
CA ALA A 235 24.12 10.52 -10.22
C ALA A 235 25.11 11.48 -10.89
N ASP A 236 26.39 11.15 -10.86
CA ASP A 236 27.40 11.90 -11.59
C ASP A 236 27.35 11.59 -13.11
N ALA A 237 28.07 12.39 -13.92
CA ALA A 237 28.06 12.23 -15.38
C ALA A 237 28.57 10.85 -15.82
N LYS A 238 29.54 10.27 -15.11
CA LYS A 238 30.13 8.96 -15.42
C LYS A 238 29.14 7.83 -15.10
N GLU A 239 28.43 7.93 -14.00
CA GLU A 239 27.39 6.98 -13.62
C GLU A 239 26.22 7.01 -14.61
N VAL A 240 25.81 8.21 -15.05
CA VAL A 240 24.80 8.38 -16.08
C VAL A 240 25.23 7.74 -17.40
N ASP A 241 26.49 7.95 -17.83
CA ASP A 241 26.99 7.37 -19.08
C ASP A 241 27.06 5.85 -19.00
N GLN A 242 27.49 5.29 -17.88
CA GLN A 242 27.50 3.83 -17.65
C GLN A 242 26.09 3.23 -17.68
N ALA A 243 25.13 3.88 -17.02
CA ALA A 243 23.74 3.47 -17.02
C ALA A 243 23.14 3.56 -18.44
N ALA A 244 23.44 4.64 -19.17
CA ALA A 244 23.00 4.82 -20.55
C ALA A 244 23.58 3.75 -21.48
N GLU A 245 24.87 3.41 -21.35
CA GLU A 245 25.51 2.33 -22.11
C GLU A 245 24.87 0.98 -21.86
N ALA A 246 24.54 0.68 -20.60
CA ALA A 246 23.84 -0.55 -20.24
C ALA A 246 22.44 -0.62 -20.89
N ILE A 247 21.71 0.48 -20.88
CA ILE A 247 20.41 0.61 -21.54
C ILE A 247 20.56 0.45 -23.06
N GLU A 248 21.53 1.10 -23.69
CA GLU A 248 21.76 0.99 -25.14
C GLU A 248 22.15 -0.42 -25.58
N LYS A 249 22.93 -1.14 -24.79
CA LYS A 249 23.20 -2.56 -25.02
C LYS A 249 21.95 -3.42 -24.95
N ALA A 250 21.04 -3.10 -24.02
CA ALA A 250 19.75 -3.80 -23.91
C ALA A 250 18.81 -3.47 -25.07
N LEU A 251 18.77 -2.19 -25.48
CA LEU A 251 18.02 -1.71 -26.65
C LEU A 251 18.47 -2.39 -27.95
N ALA A 252 19.78 -2.64 -28.12
CA ALA A 252 20.31 -3.33 -29.29
C ALA A 252 19.92 -4.81 -29.38
N LYS A 253 19.59 -5.44 -28.24
CA LYS A 253 19.29 -6.87 -28.14
C LYS A 253 17.80 -7.21 -28.31
N SER A 254 16.88 -6.27 -28.00
CA SER A 254 15.47 -6.59 -27.94
C SER A 254 14.57 -5.45 -28.39
N PRO A 255 13.79 -5.67 -29.49
CA PRO A 255 12.76 -4.72 -29.93
C PRO A 255 11.70 -4.42 -28.84
N ALA A 256 11.41 -5.40 -27.99
CA ALA A 256 10.49 -5.23 -26.89
C ALA A 256 11.01 -4.24 -25.85
N ILE A 257 12.31 -4.27 -25.55
CA ILE A 257 12.97 -3.30 -24.68
C ILE A 257 12.97 -1.90 -25.33
N GLN A 258 13.20 -1.82 -26.63
CA GLN A 258 13.13 -0.55 -27.39
C GLN A 258 11.76 0.11 -27.22
N LYS A 259 10.68 -0.65 -27.44
CA LYS A 259 9.31 -0.17 -27.30
C LYS A 259 9.00 0.30 -25.87
N GLU A 260 9.44 -0.44 -24.86
CA GLU A 260 9.13 -0.11 -23.46
C GLU A 260 9.96 1.09 -22.97
N ILE A 261 11.25 1.16 -23.26
CA ILE A 261 12.10 2.32 -22.93
C ILE A 261 11.60 3.55 -23.70
N GLY A 262 11.24 3.42 -24.97
CA GLY A 262 10.64 4.49 -25.77
C GLY A 262 9.34 5.02 -25.14
N ARG A 263 8.46 4.13 -24.68
CA ARG A 263 7.23 4.50 -23.99
C ARG A 263 7.49 5.24 -22.68
N ILE A 264 8.41 4.74 -21.84
CA ILE A 264 8.78 5.36 -20.57
C ILE A 264 9.37 6.75 -20.83
N ALA A 265 10.35 6.86 -21.72
CA ALA A 265 11.01 8.10 -22.06
C ALA A 265 10.01 9.13 -22.62
N SER A 266 9.12 8.73 -23.53
CA SER A 266 8.07 9.59 -24.09
C SER A 266 7.10 10.08 -23.00
N THR A 267 6.69 9.21 -22.08
CA THR A 267 5.82 9.58 -20.97
C THR A 267 6.48 10.63 -20.07
N ILE A 268 7.75 10.46 -19.73
CA ILE A 268 8.51 11.40 -18.91
C ILE A 268 8.63 12.76 -19.62
N VAL A 269 9.03 12.75 -20.89
CA VAL A 269 9.22 13.98 -21.68
C VAL A 269 7.90 14.72 -21.89
N SER A 270 6.81 14.00 -22.22
CA SER A 270 5.49 14.62 -22.47
C SER A 270 4.79 15.11 -21.20
N SER A 271 5.14 14.59 -20.02
CA SER A 271 4.55 15.01 -18.76
C SER A 271 4.92 16.43 -18.33
N GLY A 272 5.91 17.06 -18.96
CA GLY A 272 6.47 18.37 -18.55
C GLY A 272 7.29 18.32 -17.25
N LYS A 273 7.49 17.13 -16.67
CA LYS A 273 8.17 16.92 -15.37
C LYS A 273 9.58 16.34 -15.52
N LEU A 274 10.20 16.55 -16.69
CA LEU A 274 11.51 15.98 -17.01
C LEU A 274 12.60 16.35 -15.99
N ALA A 275 12.51 17.54 -15.39
CA ALA A 275 13.43 18.02 -14.36
C ALA A 275 13.44 17.13 -13.08
N ASN A 276 12.41 16.32 -12.86
CA ASN A 276 12.32 15.43 -11.72
C ASN A 276 12.98 14.05 -11.97
N TYR A 277 13.57 13.85 -13.15
CA TYR A 277 14.13 12.55 -13.57
C TYR A 277 15.60 12.70 -13.97
N GLY A 278 16.47 12.47 -13.00
CA GLY A 278 17.91 12.48 -13.20
C GLY A 278 18.54 13.87 -13.46
N THR A 279 19.83 13.86 -13.70
CA THR A 279 20.63 15.05 -13.98
C THR A 279 20.51 15.50 -15.45
N PRO A 280 20.97 16.70 -15.83
CA PRO A 280 20.90 17.17 -17.22
C PRO A 280 21.44 16.20 -18.27
N PRO A 281 22.57 15.47 -18.07
CA PRO A 281 23.00 14.41 -18.98
C PRO A 281 21.97 13.30 -19.13
N ALA A 282 21.36 12.80 -18.02
CA ALA A 282 20.34 11.77 -18.06
C ALA A 282 19.09 12.22 -18.85
N GLN A 283 18.67 13.46 -18.66
CA GLN A 283 17.54 14.06 -19.37
C GLN A 283 17.78 14.16 -20.89
N ALA A 284 19.03 14.36 -21.32
CA ALA A 284 19.40 14.33 -22.73
C ALA A 284 19.21 12.91 -23.33
N TYR A 285 19.60 11.87 -22.61
CA TYR A 285 19.36 10.48 -23.01
C TYR A 285 17.86 10.16 -23.11
N LEU A 286 17.07 10.57 -22.12
CA LEU A 286 15.60 10.37 -22.13
C LEU A 286 14.94 11.05 -23.33
N LYS A 287 15.32 12.29 -23.66
CA LYS A 287 14.82 12.99 -24.86
C LYS A 287 15.18 12.24 -26.14
N ARG A 288 16.44 11.78 -26.26
CA ARG A 288 16.93 11.04 -27.43
C ARG A 288 16.13 9.73 -27.63
N TRP A 289 15.92 8.97 -26.57
CA TRP A 289 15.17 7.71 -26.66
C TRP A 289 13.68 7.93 -26.89
N ALA A 290 13.09 8.98 -26.34
CA ALA A 290 11.72 9.38 -26.64
C ALA A 290 11.53 9.70 -28.12
N GLN A 291 12.48 10.42 -28.74
CA GLN A 291 12.45 10.72 -30.17
C GLN A 291 12.66 9.48 -31.05
N LYS A 292 13.64 8.65 -30.69
CA LYS A 292 14.05 7.50 -31.50
C LYS A 292 13.08 6.32 -31.41
N TYR A 293 12.54 6.03 -30.22
CA TYR A 293 11.74 4.84 -29.94
C TYR A 293 10.32 5.15 -29.49
N GLY A 294 9.95 6.41 -29.31
CA GLY A 294 8.63 6.80 -28.79
C GLY A 294 7.52 6.84 -29.83
N GLN A 295 7.83 6.82 -31.12
CA GLN A 295 6.84 6.95 -32.19
C GLN A 295 6.00 5.66 -32.35
N ASP A 296 6.54 4.49 -32.03
CA ASP A 296 5.82 3.20 -32.04
C ASP A 296 4.82 3.04 -30.88
N ALA A 297 4.89 3.92 -29.87
CA ALA A 297 3.96 3.90 -28.73
C ALA A 297 2.65 4.68 -28.97
N LYS A 298 2.54 5.43 -30.07
CA LYS A 298 1.44 6.35 -30.36
C LYS A 298 0.35 5.80 -31.29
N ARG A 299 0.26 4.50 -31.55
CA ARG A 299 -0.90 3.94 -32.25
C ARG A 299 -2.01 3.58 -31.25
N PRO A 300 -3.07 4.40 -31.09
CA PRO A 300 -4.31 3.99 -30.48
C PRO A 300 -4.99 2.99 -31.43
N GLN A 301 -5.60 1.97 -30.85
CA GLN A 301 -6.58 1.12 -31.50
C GLN A 301 -7.84 1.96 -31.79
N ASP A 302 -7.84 2.71 -32.87
CA ASP A 302 -9.05 3.22 -33.51
C ASP A 302 -9.13 2.57 -34.89
N ALA A 303 -9.71 1.36 -34.92
CA ALA A 303 -10.27 0.82 -36.15
C ALA A 303 -11.73 1.26 -36.21
N PRO A 304 -12.19 1.87 -37.30
CA PRO A 304 -13.59 2.22 -37.48
C PRO A 304 -14.43 0.96 -37.60
N LYS A 305 -15.53 0.88 -36.83
CA LYS A 305 -16.62 -0.05 -37.10
C LYS A 305 -17.18 0.33 -38.48
N SER A 306 -16.99 -0.51 -39.44
CA SER A 306 -17.70 -0.46 -40.74
C SER A 306 -19.16 -0.91 -40.58
N PRO A 307 -20.06 -0.46 -41.48
CA PRO A 307 -21.50 -0.31 -41.34
C PRO A 307 -22.28 -1.61 -41.21
#